data_423544fb7e355942a92bfd1328210546
#
_entry.id   423544fb7e355942a92bfd1328210546
#
_cell.length_a   1.000
_cell.length_b   1.000
_cell.length_c   1.000
_cell.angle_alpha   90.00
_cell.angle_beta   90.00
_cell.angle_gamma   90.00
#
_symmetry.space_group_name_H-M   'P 1'
#
loop_
_entity.id
_entity.type
_entity.pdbx_description
1 polymer ?
#
loop_
_entity_poly.entity_id
_entity_poly.type
_entity_poly.pdbx_seq_one_letter_code
_entity_poly.pdbx_strand_id
1 'polypeptide(L)'
;MEEKIIGILGGMGPEATADLFYKIIKATNAKKDQEHLRIIIDNNPKIPDRTAAILGKGENPLPLLQKTAHNLEKAGADFLVIPCNTAHYFIPAIEKSIRIPVLNMIEETLKDIKEKLPDIKKIGLLATMGIYKTRLYDQYFNKYNIAGISPEEKSIAKIMEAIYAVKADKLSRDIKESMLKIAGDLINNGAEAIIAGCTEIPLILKQKDIPVPLIDPTNILAKAAVKKAR
;
A
#
# COMPACT_ATOMS: atom_id res chain seq x y z
N MET A 1 5.93 17.64 22.40
CA MET A 1 6.34 17.93 21.01
C MET A 1 5.10 18.43 20.29
N GLU A 2 5.24 19.35 19.34
CA GLU A 2 4.14 19.83 18.53
C GLU A 2 3.65 18.70 17.58
N GLU A 3 2.34 18.51 17.47
CA GLU A 3 1.78 17.48 16.58
C GLU A 3 2.09 17.82 15.11
N LYS A 4 2.50 16.79 14.34
CA LYS A 4 2.82 16.93 12.91
C LYS A 4 1.60 16.76 12.05
N ILE A 5 1.53 17.54 10.98
CA ILE A 5 0.46 17.51 9.97
C ILE A 5 0.76 16.43 8.94
N ILE A 6 -0.19 15.50 8.75
CA ILE A 6 -0.07 14.40 7.80
C ILE A 6 -0.53 14.88 6.42
N GLY A 7 0.28 14.69 5.38
CA GLY A 7 -0.12 14.87 3.99
C GLY A 7 -0.44 13.54 3.33
N ILE A 8 -1.66 13.34 2.81
CA ILE A 8 -2.02 12.14 2.04
C ILE A 8 -1.92 12.45 0.56
N LEU A 9 -0.92 11.89 -0.11
CA LEU A 9 -0.78 11.90 -1.58
C LEU A 9 -1.65 10.77 -2.15
N GLY A 10 -2.87 11.13 -2.51
CA GLY A 10 -3.95 10.21 -2.85
C GLY A 10 -4.32 10.16 -4.32
N GLY A 11 -5.43 9.47 -4.61
CA GLY A 11 -6.02 9.36 -5.95
C GLY A 11 -5.63 8.10 -6.73
N MET A 12 -4.90 7.15 -6.11
CA MET A 12 -4.34 5.98 -6.81
C MET A 12 -4.79 4.60 -6.26
N GLY A 13 -5.99 4.33 -5.86
CA GLY A 13 -7.25 5.01 -6.17
C GLY A 13 -7.81 5.92 -5.06
N PRO A 14 -8.89 6.60 -5.42
CA PRO A 14 -9.65 7.44 -4.48
C PRO A 14 -10.18 6.67 -3.27
N GLU A 15 -10.70 5.47 -3.45
CA GLU A 15 -11.17 4.62 -2.34
C GLU A 15 -10.04 4.27 -1.36
N ALA A 16 -8.85 3.94 -1.86
CA ALA A 16 -7.68 3.68 -1.02
C ALA A 16 -7.27 4.93 -0.22
N THR A 17 -7.46 6.11 -0.78
CA THR A 17 -7.23 7.39 -0.09
C THR A 17 -8.23 7.59 1.05
N ALA A 18 -9.51 7.36 0.80
CA ALA A 18 -10.57 7.44 1.80
C ALA A 18 -10.37 6.37 2.91
N ASP A 19 -10.00 5.15 2.53
CA ASP A 19 -9.72 4.06 3.46
C ASP A 19 -8.52 4.38 4.38
N LEU A 20 -7.42 4.93 3.83
CA LEU A 20 -6.30 5.37 4.66
C LEU A 20 -6.72 6.47 5.63
N PHE A 21 -7.44 7.48 5.15
CA PHE A 21 -7.94 8.56 6.02
C PHE A 21 -8.80 8.01 7.16
N TYR A 22 -9.76 7.13 6.83
CA TYR A 22 -10.60 6.49 7.84
C TYR A 22 -9.78 5.65 8.85
N LYS A 23 -8.79 4.90 8.39
CA LYS A 23 -7.91 4.10 9.24
C LYS A 23 -7.05 4.98 10.16
N ILE A 24 -6.59 6.16 9.70
CA ILE A 24 -5.88 7.14 10.56
C ILE A 24 -6.82 7.65 11.66
N ILE A 25 -8.05 8.03 11.32
CA ILE A 25 -9.07 8.45 12.30
C ILE A 25 -9.23 7.38 13.39
N LYS A 26 -9.40 6.12 12.99
CA LYS A 26 -9.55 4.99 13.94
C LYS A 26 -8.29 4.74 14.77
N ALA A 27 -7.11 4.82 14.16
CA ALA A 27 -5.84 4.59 14.84
C ALA A 27 -5.47 5.72 15.82
N THR A 28 -6.00 6.92 15.64
CA THR A 28 -5.78 8.06 16.54
C THR A 28 -6.40 7.83 17.92
N ASN A 29 -7.47 7.03 18.00
CA ASN A 29 -8.17 6.68 19.25
C ASN A 29 -8.57 7.93 20.08
N ALA A 30 -9.02 8.98 19.38
CA ALA A 30 -9.45 10.24 19.98
C ALA A 30 -10.82 10.11 20.64
N LYS A 31 -11.07 10.86 21.73
CA LYS A 31 -12.33 10.92 22.45
C LYS A 31 -13.19 12.12 22.06
N LYS A 32 -12.59 13.12 21.41
CA LYS A 32 -13.25 14.33 20.91
C LYS A 32 -12.52 14.83 19.65
N ASP A 33 -13.18 15.66 18.85
CA ASP A 33 -12.68 16.12 17.55
C ASP A 33 -11.28 16.76 17.64
N GLN A 34 -11.01 17.54 18.69
CA GLN A 34 -9.77 18.27 18.88
C GLN A 34 -8.57 17.37 19.21
N GLU A 35 -8.77 16.10 19.48
CA GLU A 35 -7.71 15.09 19.72
C GLU A 35 -7.32 14.36 18.44
N HIS A 36 -8.06 14.60 17.32
CA HIS A 36 -7.68 14.07 16.03
C HIS A 36 -6.53 14.85 15.41
N LEU A 37 -5.66 14.11 14.69
CA LEU A 37 -4.53 14.70 13.97
C LEU A 37 -5.00 15.54 12.79
N ARG A 38 -4.31 16.64 12.52
CA ARG A 38 -4.54 17.44 11.32
C ARG A 38 -4.03 16.71 10.10
N ILE A 39 -4.89 16.58 9.07
CA ILE A 39 -4.59 15.84 7.83
C ILE A 39 -4.94 16.72 6.63
N ILE A 40 -4.04 16.75 5.65
CA ILE A 40 -4.25 17.40 4.36
C ILE A 40 -4.27 16.29 3.30
N ILE A 41 -5.28 16.27 2.44
CA ILE A 41 -5.45 15.24 1.41
C ILE A 41 -5.47 15.92 0.04
N ASP A 42 -4.54 15.55 -0.84
CA ASP A 42 -4.62 15.83 -2.27
C ASP A 42 -4.96 14.54 -3.00
N ASN A 43 -6.26 14.36 -3.29
CA ASN A 43 -6.78 13.19 -3.99
C ASN A 43 -6.80 13.46 -5.50
N ASN A 44 -5.71 13.12 -6.20
CA ASN A 44 -5.53 13.37 -7.62
C ASN A 44 -5.69 12.09 -8.48
N PRO A 45 -6.92 11.73 -8.91
CA PRO A 45 -7.16 10.53 -9.72
C PRO A 45 -6.68 10.68 -11.18
N LYS A 46 -6.13 11.83 -11.56
CA LYS A 46 -5.54 12.06 -12.89
C LYS A 46 -4.08 11.60 -12.99
N ILE A 47 -3.47 11.14 -11.89
CA ILE A 47 -2.14 10.53 -11.91
C ILE A 47 -2.20 9.25 -12.76
N PRO A 48 -1.40 9.14 -13.85
CA PRO A 48 -1.40 7.98 -14.75
C PRO A 48 -1.15 6.66 -14.04
N ASP A 49 -1.58 5.54 -14.63
CA ASP A 49 -1.41 4.21 -14.05
C ASP A 49 0.07 3.86 -13.85
N ARG A 50 0.44 3.58 -12.60
CA ARG A 50 1.83 3.31 -12.18
C ARG A 50 2.37 2.02 -12.77
N THR A 51 1.52 0.97 -12.83
CA THR A 51 1.92 -0.31 -13.41
C THR A 51 2.14 -0.18 -14.92
N ALA A 52 1.23 0.48 -15.63
CA ALA A 52 1.37 0.70 -17.07
C ALA A 52 2.65 1.50 -17.39
N ALA A 53 2.95 2.53 -16.60
CA ALA A 53 4.18 3.32 -16.75
C ALA A 53 5.44 2.48 -16.51
N ILE A 54 5.49 1.69 -15.44
CA ILE A 54 6.61 0.79 -15.13
C ILE A 54 6.84 -0.24 -16.25
N LEU A 55 5.78 -0.70 -16.87
CA LEU A 55 5.84 -1.65 -17.99
C LEU A 55 6.14 -1.00 -19.35
N GLY A 56 6.31 0.33 -19.40
CA GLY A 56 6.53 1.08 -20.65
C GLY A 56 5.31 1.14 -21.57
N LYS A 57 4.11 0.93 -21.01
CA LYS A 57 2.82 0.88 -21.76
C LYS A 57 1.89 2.05 -21.44
N GLY A 58 2.33 3.01 -20.62
CA GLY A 58 1.51 4.13 -20.16
C GLY A 58 2.33 5.41 -19.96
N GLU A 59 1.62 6.50 -19.69
CA GLU A 59 2.22 7.81 -19.41
C GLU A 59 3.01 7.79 -18.10
N ASN A 60 4.05 8.62 -18.04
CA ASN A 60 4.87 8.79 -16.84
C ASN A 60 4.07 9.49 -15.72
N PRO A 61 3.81 8.84 -14.57
CA PRO A 61 3.06 9.45 -13.47
C PRO A 61 3.89 10.45 -12.66
N LEU A 62 5.22 10.43 -12.79
CA LEU A 62 6.13 11.18 -11.92
C LEU A 62 5.85 12.69 -11.88
N PRO A 63 5.59 13.40 -13.01
CA PRO A 63 5.31 14.83 -12.96
C PRO A 63 4.09 15.18 -12.10
N LEU A 64 3.02 14.39 -12.18
CA LEU A 64 1.82 14.61 -11.36
C LEU A 64 2.02 14.16 -9.90
N LEU A 65 2.78 13.10 -9.64
CA LEU A 65 3.17 12.71 -8.29
C LEU A 65 3.95 13.83 -7.59
N GLN A 66 4.94 14.40 -8.25
CA GLN A 66 5.74 15.52 -7.72
C GLN A 66 4.90 16.79 -7.52
N LYS A 67 4.02 17.11 -8.46
CA LYS A 67 3.11 18.26 -8.32
C LYS A 67 2.18 18.10 -7.11
N THR A 68 1.59 16.92 -6.94
CA THR A 68 0.71 16.61 -5.80
C THR A 68 1.51 16.65 -4.48
N ALA A 69 2.73 16.12 -4.45
CA ALA A 69 3.62 16.21 -3.27
C ALA A 69 3.94 17.67 -2.90
N HIS A 70 4.25 18.51 -3.88
CA HIS A 70 4.48 19.95 -3.70
C HIS A 70 3.25 20.69 -3.17
N ASN A 71 2.05 20.35 -3.65
CA ASN A 71 0.81 20.95 -3.15
C ASN A 71 0.65 20.68 -1.66
N LEU A 72 0.89 19.44 -1.22
CA LEU A 72 0.79 19.04 0.18
C LEU A 72 1.85 19.73 1.05
N GLU A 73 3.10 19.82 0.59
CA GLU A 73 4.16 20.54 1.28
C GLU A 73 3.81 22.02 1.44
N LYS A 74 3.36 22.69 0.38
CA LYS A 74 2.92 24.10 0.41
C LYS A 74 1.71 24.32 1.32
N ALA A 75 0.82 23.34 1.43
CA ALA A 75 -0.33 23.40 2.32
C ALA A 75 0.05 23.21 3.81
N GLY A 76 1.32 22.90 4.10
CA GLY A 76 1.85 22.80 5.45
C GLY A 76 1.88 21.36 6.01
N ALA A 77 1.90 20.33 5.18
CA ALA A 77 2.16 18.97 5.64
C ALA A 77 3.63 18.84 6.12
N ASP A 78 3.85 18.12 7.22
CA ASP A 78 5.18 17.86 7.79
C ASP A 78 5.82 16.58 7.23
N PHE A 79 5.00 15.65 6.74
CA PHE A 79 5.42 14.45 6.04
C PHE A 79 4.30 13.89 5.16
N LEU A 80 4.65 13.05 4.21
CA LEU A 80 3.70 12.45 3.29
C LEU A 80 3.48 10.95 3.58
N VAL A 81 2.26 10.50 3.29
CA VAL A 81 1.87 9.09 3.20
C VAL A 81 1.20 8.83 1.85
N ILE A 82 1.46 7.69 1.23
CA ILE A 82 0.97 7.34 -0.11
C ILE A 82 0.24 5.99 -0.05
N PRO A 83 -1.11 5.96 -0.09
CA PRO A 83 -1.89 4.72 -0.07
C PRO A 83 -1.86 3.99 -1.43
N CYS A 84 -0.68 3.67 -1.91
CA CYS A 84 -0.47 2.95 -3.16
C CYS A 84 0.89 2.26 -3.14
N ASN A 85 0.93 0.93 -3.03
CA ASN A 85 2.19 0.19 -3.01
C ASN A 85 3.05 0.45 -4.25
N THR A 86 2.45 0.40 -5.45
CA THR A 86 3.19 0.58 -6.71
C THR A 86 3.80 1.98 -6.84
N ALA A 87 3.17 3.02 -6.25
CA ALA A 87 3.70 4.38 -6.27
C ALA A 87 5.02 4.51 -5.51
N HIS A 88 5.33 3.59 -4.60
CA HIS A 88 6.59 3.56 -3.84
C HIS A 88 7.83 3.37 -4.72
N TYR A 89 7.66 2.85 -5.93
CA TYR A 89 8.73 2.84 -6.95
C TYR A 89 9.25 4.26 -7.27
N PHE A 90 8.39 5.26 -7.16
CA PHE A 90 8.70 6.65 -7.50
C PHE A 90 9.15 7.49 -6.29
N ILE A 91 9.14 6.95 -5.07
CA ILE A 91 9.51 7.70 -3.85
C ILE A 91 10.86 8.39 -3.97
N PRO A 92 11.96 7.75 -4.44
CA PRO A 92 13.25 8.42 -4.52
C PRO A 92 13.24 9.68 -5.41
N ALA A 93 12.38 9.69 -6.44
CA ALA A 93 12.24 10.86 -7.32
C ALA A 93 11.28 11.91 -6.76
N ILE A 94 10.27 11.49 -5.98
CA ILE A 94 9.36 12.40 -5.26
C ILE A 94 10.15 13.14 -4.17
N GLU A 95 10.90 12.44 -3.33
CA GLU A 95 11.68 13.02 -2.22
C GLU A 95 12.75 14.01 -2.70
N LYS A 96 13.30 13.80 -3.90
CA LYS A 96 14.20 14.80 -4.51
C LYS A 96 13.52 16.13 -4.86
N SER A 97 12.20 16.16 -4.96
CA SER A 97 11.43 17.34 -5.36
C SER A 97 10.82 18.11 -4.18
N ILE A 98 10.79 17.55 -2.99
CA ILE A 98 10.22 18.14 -1.76
C ILE A 98 11.23 18.09 -0.62
N ARG A 99 10.97 18.83 0.47
CA ARG A 99 11.83 18.89 1.66
C ARG A 99 11.30 18.02 2.81
N ILE A 100 10.02 17.68 2.78
CA ILE A 100 9.37 16.87 3.80
C ILE A 100 9.52 15.37 3.46
N PRO A 101 9.70 14.49 4.46
CA PRO A 101 9.93 13.06 4.20
C PRO A 101 8.65 12.35 3.77
N VAL A 102 8.81 11.26 3.03
CA VAL A 102 7.74 10.30 2.75
C VAL A 102 7.85 9.11 3.71
N LEU A 103 6.77 8.80 4.42
CA LEU A 103 6.69 7.60 5.24
C LEU A 103 6.46 6.38 4.33
N ASN A 104 7.45 5.49 4.25
CA ASN A 104 7.43 4.39 3.30
C ASN A 104 6.57 3.23 3.81
N MET A 105 5.42 3.00 3.15
CA MET A 105 4.46 1.96 3.53
C MET A 105 5.05 0.55 3.49
N ILE A 106 5.92 0.24 2.53
CA ILE A 106 6.51 -1.09 2.39
C ILE A 106 7.47 -1.36 3.56
N GLU A 107 8.32 -0.38 3.89
CA GLU A 107 9.24 -0.49 5.01
C GLU A 107 8.50 -0.64 6.35
N GLU A 108 7.50 0.21 6.59
CA GLU A 108 6.68 0.13 7.81
C GLU A 108 5.94 -1.22 7.90
N THR A 109 5.50 -1.77 6.76
CA THR A 109 4.86 -3.09 6.71
C THR A 109 5.81 -4.20 7.17
N LEU A 110 7.03 -4.25 6.63
CA LEU A 110 7.98 -5.30 7.01
C LEU A 110 8.48 -5.14 8.45
N LYS A 111 8.60 -3.90 8.92
CA LYS A 111 8.94 -3.57 10.30
C LYS A 111 7.86 -4.08 11.27
N ASP A 112 6.58 -3.76 11.01
CA ASP A 112 5.44 -4.21 11.82
C ASP A 112 5.33 -5.74 11.84
N ILE A 113 5.55 -6.39 10.68
CA ILE A 113 5.58 -7.86 10.59
C ILE A 113 6.67 -8.44 11.52
N LYS A 114 7.89 -7.91 11.47
CA LYS A 114 8.98 -8.41 12.29
C LYS A 114 8.79 -8.15 13.78
N GLU A 115 8.15 -7.03 14.14
CA GLU A 115 7.79 -6.75 15.53
C GLU A 115 6.75 -7.73 16.08
N LYS A 116 5.75 -8.14 15.27
CA LYS A 116 4.64 -9.00 15.68
C LYS A 116 4.88 -10.49 15.46
N LEU A 117 5.64 -10.83 14.44
CA LEU A 117 5.93 -12.19 13.99
C LEU A 117 7.46 -12.35 13.82
N PRO A 118 8.24 -12.31 14.94
CA PRO A 118 9.71 -12.25 14.86
C PRO A 118 10.34 -13.45 14.16
N ASP A 119 9.70 -14.61 14.24
CA ASP A 119 10.20 -15.87 13.68
C ASP A 119 9.78 -16.14 12.24
N ILE A 120 8.91 -15.29 11.65
CA ILE A 120 8.42 -15.47 10.28
C ILE A 120 9.58 -15.51 9.26
N LYS A 121 9.54 -16.50 8.37
CA LYS A 121 10.57 -16.74 7.36
C LYS A 121 10.07 -16.55 5.94
N LYS A 122 8.80 -16.84 5.67
CA LYS A 122 8.24 -16.85 4.32
C LYS A 122 6.93 -16.09 4.24
N ILE A 123 6.82 -15.16 3.30
CA ILE A 123 5.62 -14.34 3.11
C ILE A 123 5.18 -14.39 1.66
N GLY A 124 3.92 -14.73 1.45
CA GLY A 124 3.26 -14.61 0.14
C GLY A 124 2.91 -13.16 -0.17
N LEU A 125 3.15 -12.73 -1.39
CA LEU A 125 2.85 -11.38 -1.84
C LEU A 125 1.76 -11.42 -2.91
N LEU A 126 0.61 -10.80 -2.64
CA LEU A 126 -0.44 -10.51 -3.63
C LEU A 126 -0.33 -9.05 -4.03
N ALA A 127 0.11 -8.75 -5.26
CA ALA A 127 0.44 -7.39 -5.67
C ALA A 127 0.22 -7.16 -7.17
N THR A 128 0.46 -5.92 -7.61
CA THR A 128 0.39 -5.59 -9.04
C THR A 128 1.61 -6.14 -9.79
N MET A 129 1.46 -6.35 -11.10
CA MET A 129 2.56 -6.74 -12.00
C MET A 129 3.75 -5.75 -11.93
N GLY A 130 3.48 -4.45 -11.72
CA GLY A 130 4.53 -3.45 -11.56
C GLY A 130 5.43 -3.72 -10.36
N ILE A 131 4.87 -4.20 -9.25
CA ILE A 131 5.63 -4.57 -8.04
C ILE A 131 6.53 -5.76 -8.31
N TYR A 132 6.04 -6.81 -8.96
CA TYR A 132 6.86 -7.99 -9.31
C TYR A 132 7.95 -7.62 -10.32
N LYS A 133 7.62 -6.85 -11.35
CA LYS A 133 8.59 -6.44 -12.39
C LYS A 133 9.75 -5.61 -11.84
N THR A 134 9.46 -4.72 -10.88
CA THR A 134 10.48 -3.87 -10.24
C THR A 134 11.16 -4.53 -9.05
N ARG A 135 10.66 -5.68 -8.61
CA ARG A 135 11.13 -6.37 -7.39
C ARG A 135 11.11 -5.46 -6.17
N LEU A 136 10.08 -4.59 -6.10
CA LEU A 136 10.02 -3.47 -5.15
C LEU A 136 10.08 -3.92 -3.67
N TYR A 137 9.53 -5.08 -3.35
CA TYR A 137 9.56 -5.64 -1.99
C TYR A 137 10.86 -6.35 -1.64
N ASP A 138 11.66 -6.79 -2.63
CA ASP A 138 12.82 -7.67 -2.41
C ASP A 138 13.87 -7.06 -1.49
N GLN A 139 14.18 -5.76 -1.66
CA GLN A 139 15.14 -5.08 -0.80
C GLN A 139 14.71 -5.07 0.68
N TYR A 140 13.41 -4.95 0.94
CA TYR A 140 12.86 -4.98 2.29
C TYR A 140 12.77 -6.40 2.83
N PHE A 141 12.37 -7.38 2.03
CA PHE A 141 12.42 -8.79 2.40
C PHE A 141 13.85 -9.20 2.79
N ASN A 142 14.86 -8.83 2.01
CA ASN A 142 16.26 -9.09 2.32
C ASN A 142 16.70 -8.40 3.62
N LYS A 143 16.34 -7.13 3.83
CA LYS A 143 16.66 -6.36 5.05
C LYS A 143 16.16 -7.05 6.31
N TYR A 144 15.02 -7.73 6.25
CA TYR A 144 14.39 -8.39 7.39
C TYR A 144 14.59 -9.92 7.41
N ASN A 145 15.43 -10.47 6.53
CA ASN A 145 15.68 -11.92 6.39
C ASN A 145 14.39 -12.73 6.20
N ILE A 146 13.52 -12.27 5.28
CA ILE A 146 12.26 -12.90 4.91
C ILE A 146 12.36 -13.35 3.44
N ALA A 147 11.89 -14.54 3.14
CA ALA A 147 11.73 -15.02 1.77
C ALA A 147 10.35 -14.61 1.24
N GLY A 148 10.31 -13.77 0.20
CA GLY A 148 9.08 -13.44 -0.51
C GLY A 148 8.68 -14.56 -1.47
N ILE A 149 7.42 -15.01 -1.40
CA ILE A 149 6.84 -15.98 -2.33
C ILE A 149 5.91 -15.22 -3.28
N SER A 150 6.24 -15.27 -4.58
CA SER A 150 5.41 -14.68 -5.63
C SER A 150 4.52 -15.75 -6.29
N PRO A 151 3.32 -15.38 -6.75
CA PRO A 151 2.49 -16.27 -7.57
C PRO A 151 3.15 -16.59 -8.92
N GLU A 152 2.69 -17.66 -9.56
CA GLU A 152 3.06 -17.94 -10.95
C GLU A 152 2.58 -16.82 -11.90
N GLU A 153 3.25 -16.65 -13.04
CA GLU A 153 2.95 -15.58 -14.01
C GLU A 153 1.49 -15.52 -14.45
N LYS A 154 0.89 -16.70 -14.74
CA LYS A 154 -0.53 -16.81 -15.07
C LYS A 154 -1.47 -16.33 -13.96
N SER A 155 -1.05 -16.48 -12.69
CA SER A 155 -1.79 -16.03 -11.53
C SER A 155 -1.65 -14.52 -11.31
N ILE A 156 -0.50 -13.95 -11.66
CA ILE A 156 -0.30 -12.49 -11.63
C ILE A 156 -1.28 -11.78 -12.58
N ALA A 157 -1.52 -12.33 -13.77
CA ALA A 157 -2.52 -11.77 -14.69
C ALA A 157 -3.93 -11.76 -14.07
N LYS A 158 -4.34 -12.84 -13.38
CA LYS A 158 -5.62 -12.90 -12.66
C LYS A 158 -5.70 -11.92 -11.48
N ILE A 159 -4.60 -11.72 -10.76
CA ILE A 159 -4.52 -10.70 -9.71
C ILE A 159 -4.75 -9.31 -10.30
N MET A 160 -4.14 -8.99 -11.45
CA MET A 160 -4.36 -7.71 -12.13
C MET A 160 -5.81 -7.54 -12.57
N GLU A 161 -6.44 -8.58 -13.13
CA GLU A 161 -7.86 -8.58 -13.48
C GLU A 161 -8.73 -8.28 -12.25
N ALA A 162 -8.47 -8.94 -11.12
CA ALA A 162 -9.18 -8.73 -9.88
C ALA A 162 -9.03 -7.29 -9.35
N ILE A 163 -7.82 -6.74 -9.39
CA ILE A 163 -7.55 -5.35 -8.98
C ILE A 163 -8.33 -4.36 -9.85
N TYR A 164 -8.32 -4.54 -11.18
CA TYR A 164 -9.06 -3.64 -12.06
C TYR A 164 -10.58 -3.82 -11.97
N ALA A 165 -11.06 -5.02 -11.69
CA ALA A 165 -12.48 -5.27 -11.46
C ALA A 165 -12.99 -4.53 -10.21
N VAL A 166 -12.21 -4.54 -9.12
CA VAL A 166 -12.56 -3.76 -7.91
C VAL A 166 -12.61 -2.26 -8.23
N LYS A 167 -11.58 -1.73 -8.92
CA LYS A 167 -11.53 -0.31 -9.30
C LYS A 167 -12.71 0.12 -10.21
N ALA A 168 -13.30 -0.82 -10.93
CA ALA A 168 -14.45 -0.59 -11.80
C ALA A 168 -15.79 -0.92 -11.14
N ASP A 169 -15.81 -1.24 -9.83
CA ASP A 169 -16.99 -1.72 -9.08
C ASP A 169 -17.66 -2.95 -9.74
N LYS A 170 -16.83 -3.89 -10.23
CA LYS A 170 -17.24 -5.11 -10.94
C LYS A 170 -16.75 -6.38 -10.25
N LEU A 171 -16.64 -6.38 -8.94
CA LEU A 171 -16.22 -7.56 -8.18
C LEU A 171 -17.26 -8.67 -8.31
N SER A 172 -16.86 -9.85 -8.82
CA SER A 172 -17.70 -11.03 -8.96
C SER A 172 -17.25 -12.14 -7.99
N ARG A 173 -18.13 -13.15 -7.84
CA ARG A 173 -17.82 -14.35 -7.06
C ARG A 173 -16.63 -15.12 -7.65
N ASP A 174 -16.57 -15.26 -8.97
CA ASP A 174 -15.49 -15.98 -9.67
C ASP A 174 -14.12 -15.33 -9.44
N ILE A 175 -14.08 -13.98 -9.42
CA ILE A 175 -12.88 -13.21 -9.10
C ILE A 175 -12.43 -13.52 -7.67
N LYS A 176 -13.36 -13.53 -6.71
CA LYS A 176 -13.04 -13.87 -5.32
C LYS A 176 -12.53 -15.30 -5.19
N GLU A 177 -13.17 -16.28 -5.82
CA GLU A 177 -12.75 -17.69 -5.82
C GLU A 177 -11.35 -17.85 -6.44
N SER A 178 -11.08 -17.15 -7.55
CA SER A 178 -9.75 -17.12 -8.16
C SER A 178 -8.68 -16.59 -7.21
N MET A 179 -8.98 -15.51 -6.50
CA MET A 179 -8.04 -14.91 -5.54
C MET A 179 -7.80 -15.81 -4.32
N LEU A 180 -8.85 -16.49 -3.83
CA LEU A 180 -8.74 -17.49 -2.76
C LEU A 180 -7.82 -18.65 -3.17
N LYS A 181 -7.97 -19.15 -4.41
CA LYS A 181 -7.11 -20.19 -4.94
C LYS A 181 -5.64 -19.73 -4.98
N ILE A 182 -5.38 -18.53 -5.51
CA ILE A 182 -4.01 -17.99 -5.60
C ILE A 182 -3.39 -17.82 -4.21
N ALA A 183 -4.15 -17.32 -3.23
CA ALA A 183 -3.71 -17.24 -1.84
C ALA A 183 -3.40 -18.62 -1.25
N GLY A 184 -4.26 -19.63 -1.52
CA GLY A 184 -4.06 -21.02 -1.15
C GLY A 184 -2.78 -21.62 -1.74
N ASP A 185 -2.50 -21.35 -3.02
CA ASP A 185 -1.28 -21.81 -3.69
C ASP A 185 -0.02 -21.22 -3.03
N LEU A 186 -0.05 -19.93 -2.64
CA LEU A 186 1.06 -19.30 -1.90
C LEU A 186 1.26 -19.97 -0.51
N ILE A 187 0.18 -20.26 0.19
CA ILE A 187 0.23 -20.92 1.50
C ILE A 187 0.78 -22.35 1.36
N ASN A 188 0.32 -23.11 0.36
CA ASN A 188 0.82 -24.44 0.07
C ASN A 188 2.33 -24.45 -0.30
N ASN A 189 2.81 -23.35 -0.88
CA ASN A 189 4.24 -23.12 -1.15
C ASN A 189 5.03 -22.64 0.09
N GLY A 190 4.37 -22.63 1.25
CA GLY A 190 4.97 -22.36 2.54
C GLY A 190 4.89 -20.90 3.01
N ALA A 191 4.00 -20.07 2.45
CA ALA A 191 3.76 -18.74 2.99
C ALA A 191 3.11 -18.82 4.38
N GLU A 192 3.75 -18.21 5.37
CA GLU A 192 3.31 -18.13 6.77
C GLU A 192 2.41 -16.91 7.01
N ALA A 193 2.40 -15.95 6.10
CA ALA A 193 1.50 -14.81 6.03
C ALA A 193 1.35 -14.36 4.59
N ILE A 194 0.30 -13.59 4.28
CA ILE A 194 0.07 -12.97 2.96
C ILE A 194 0.06 -11.46 3.10
N ILE A 195 0.89 -10.76 2.34
CA ILE A 195 0.82 -9.29 2.21
C ILE A 195 -0.18 -8.94 1.11
N ALA A 196 -1.18 -8.13 1.45
CA ALA A 196 -2.09 -7.48 0.51
C ALA A 196 -1.38 -6.28 -0.16
N GLY A 197 -0.44 -6.56 -1.07
CA GLY A 197 0.43 -5.58 -1.73
C GLY A 197 -0.27 -4.70 -2.78
N CYS A 198 -1.59 -4.71 -2.80
CA CYS A 198 -2.44 -3.73 -3.47
C CYS A 198 -3.63 -3.41 -2.57
N THR A 199 -4.03 -2.15 -2.53
CA THR A 199 -5.08 -1.65 -1.65
C THR A 199 -6.46 -2.23 -1.95
N GLU A 200 -6.66 -2.78 -3.12
CA GLU A 200 -7.87 -3.48 -3.54
C GLU A 200 -7.95 -4.92 -3.00
N ILE A 201 -6.82 -5.56 -2.67
CA ILE A 201 -6.80 -6.96 -2.16
C ILE A 201 -7.63 -7.13 -0.87
N PRO A 202 -7.55 -6.25 0.14
CA PRO A 202 -8.38 -6.37 1.34
C PRO A 202 -9.89 -6.20 1.07
N LEU A 203 -10.30 -5.68 -0.09
CA LEU A 203 -11.70 -5.62 -0.50
C LEU A 203 -12.19 -6.99 -1.02
N ILE A 204 -11.28 -7.81 -1.58
CA ILE A 204 -11.56 -9.13 -2.16
C ILE A 204 -11.42 -10.23 -1.09
N LEU A 205 -10.27 -10.25 -0.41
CA LEU A 205 -9.91 -11.25 0.61
C LEU A 205 -9.99 -10.65 2.01
N LYS A 206 -10.58 -11.38 2.93
CA LYS A 206 -10.66 -11.02 4.36
C LYS A 206 -9.86 -12.02 5.20
N GLN A 207 -9.45 -11.64 6.40
CA GLN A 207 -8.72 -12.53 7.31
C GLN A 207 -9.42 -13.88 7.52
N LYS A 208 -10.75 -13.92 7.59
CA LYS A 208 -11.53 -15.15 7.74
C LYS A 208 -11.48 -16.10 6.54
N ASP A 209 -11.03 -15.61 5.40
CA ASP A 209 -11.01 -16.37 4.14
C ASP A 209 -9.72 -17.23 4.00
N ILE A 210 -8.68 -16.97 4.80
CA ILE A 210 -7.39 -17.68 4.76
C ILE A 210 -6.89 -18.02 6.17
N PRO A 211 -6.17 -19.16 6.34
CA PRO A 211 -5.73 -19.63 7.66
C PRO A 211 -4.48 -18.93 8.23
N VAL A 212 -3.76 -18.17 7.40
CA VAL A 212 -2.56 -17.41 7.79
C VAL A 212 -2.88 -15.92 7.92
N PRO A 213 -2.06 -15.13 8.64
CA PRO A 213 -2.28 -13.68 8.73
C PRO A 213 -2.37 -13.00 7.37
N LEU A 214 -3.43 -12.21 7.15
CA LEU A 214 -3.55 -11.29 6.02
C LEU A 214 -3.05 -9.91 6.45
N ILE A 215 -1.91 -9.53 5.94
CA ILE A 215 -1.24 -8.26 6.28
C ILE A 215 -1.78 -7.15 5.38
N ASP A 216 -2.33 -6.12 5.97
CA ASP A 216 -2.85 -4.93 5.28
C ASP A 216 -1.88 -3.75 5.43
N PRO A 217 -1.08 -3.42 4.39
CA PRO A 217 -0.12 -2.33 4.43
C PRO A 217 -0.76 -0.95 4.71
N THR A 218 -2.01 -0.73 4.25
CA THR A 218 -2.71 0.54 4.48
C THR A 218 -3.04 0.73 5.96
N ASN A 219 -3.43 -0.33 6.65
CA ASN A 219 -3.70 -0.27 8.10
C ASN A 219 -2.41 -0.04 8.90
N ILE A 220 -1.31 -0.65 8.47
CA ILE A 220 0.00 -0.45 9.10
C ILE A 220 0.48 0.99 8.87
N LEU A 221 0.38 1.50 7.64
CA LEU A 221 0.72 2.88 7.30
C LEU A 221 -0.07 3.89 8.15
N ALA A 222 -1.37 3.65 8.36
CA ALA A 222 -2.20 4.51 9.20
C ALA A 222 -1.67 4.59 10.64
N LYS A 223 -1.33 3.44 11.25
CA LYS A 223 -0.77 3.38 12.61
C LYS A 223 0.61 4.04 12.68
N ALA A 224 1.46 3.79 11.69
CA ALA A 224 2.79 4.40 11.60
C ALA A 224 2.69 5.93 11.42
N ALA A 225 1.73 6.41 10.62
CA ALA A 225 1.49 7.84 10.45
C ALA A 225 1.05 8.50 11.76
N VAL A 226 0.12 7.88 12.51
CA VAL A 226 -0.28 8.38 13.84
C VAL A 226 0.90 8.43 14.80
N LYS A 227 1.71 7.36 14.86
CA LYS A 227 2.92 7.31 15.71
C LYS A 227 3.94 8.38 15.33
N LYS A 228 4.10 8.69 14.04
CA LYS A 228 5.05 9.72 13.55
C LYS A 228 4.54 11.14 13.79
N ALA A 229 3.22 11.35 13.82
CA ALA A 229 2.61 12.66 14.00
C ALA A 229 2.57 13.12 15.46
N ARG A 230 2.57 12.20 16.41
CA ARG A 230 2.65 12.42 17.87
C ARG A 230 4.11 12.39 18.35
#